data_67065a50a2c28b7e1f56af8088dc340a
#
_entry.id   67065a50a2c28b7e1f56af8088dc340a
#
_cell.length_a   1.000
_cell.length_b   1.000
_cell.length_c   1.000
_cell.angle_alpha   90.00
_cell.angle_beta   90.00
_cell.angle_gamma   90.00
#
_symmetry.space_group_name_H-M   'P 1'
#
loop_
_entity.id
_entity.type
_entity.pdbx_description
1 polymer ?
#
loop_
_entity_poly.entity_id
_entity_poly.type
_entity_poly.pdbx_seq_one_letter_code
_entity_poly.pdbx_strand_id
1 'polypeptide(L)'
;MENSHINESILSEEILEDQKKNRIDHMTYLPGMEDIGSDVMDQVVGAMNAYDYDKYTEADVKRALAHDIRTPEDFAALLSPAALPLLEEIAQAAQEETRKHFGNSVYMFTPIYIANYCENYCIYCGFNCHNKINRAQLNDEEIEKEMAAIARTGLQEILILTGESRNKSTVEYIGNACKIARKYFKVIGLEIYPVNSDEYAYLHECGADYVTVFQETYNSDKYETLHLAGHKRIFPYRVNAQERALMGGMRGVGFGALLGLDDFRKDAFATGYHAYLLQRKYPHAEIAFSCPRLRPIINNDRINPMDVHEPQLLQVVCAYRLFMPFASITVSTRECARVRDNLTQIAATKISAGVSTGIGSHVDDIEDKGDDQFEISDGRSVDEVYQALISNNMQPVMSDYIYV
;
A
#
# COMPACT_ATOMS: atom_id res chain seq x y z
N MET A 1 18.36 14.23 -18.49
CA MET A 1 17.13 14.03 -17.72
C MET A 1 16.16 13.26 -18.62
N GLU A 2 16.32 11.94 -18.68
CA GLU A 2 15.41 11.06 -19.40
C GLU A 2 14.50 10.43 -18.36
N ASN A 3 13.35 11.07 -18.15
CA ASN A 3 12.27 10.56 -17.33
C ASN A 3 11.39 9.68 -18.19
N SER A 4 11.39 8.42 -17.95
CA SER A 4 10.27 7.47 -17.95
C SER A 4 10.74 6.08 -18.31
N HIS A 5 10.95 5.27 -17.31
CA HIS A 5 11.30 3.87 -17.49
C HIS A 5 10.06 2.96 -17.69
N ILE A 6 8.88 3.55 -17.81
CA ILE A 6 7.67 2.86 -18.27
C ILE A 6 7.50 3.24 -19.75
N ASN A 7 7.94 2.34 -20.61
CA ASN A 7 8.00 2.60 -22.04
C ASN A 7 6.58 2.57 -22.64
N GLU A 8 6.11 3.69 -23.20
CA GLU A 8 4.84 3.83 -23.94
C GLU A 8 4.70 2.85 -25.11
N SER A 9 5.80 2.22 -25.55
CA SER A 9 5.83 1.28 -26.67
C SER A 9 5.19 -0.10 -26.40
N ILE A 10 4.60 -0.32 -25.23
CA ILE A 10 3.94 -1.60 -24.86
C ILE A 10 2.50 -1.65 -25.38
N LEU A 11 1.93 -0.49 -25.70
CA LEU A 11 0.57 -0.40 -26.21
C LEU A 11 0.57 -0.51 -27.74
N SER A 12 -0.36 -1.30 -28.29
CA SER A 12 -0.61 -1.17 -29.73
C SER A 12 -1.14 0.23 -30.05
N GLU A 13 -0.73 0.81 -31.16
CA GLU A 13 -1.20 2.12 -31.60
C GLU A 13 -2.75 2.22 -31.63
N GLU A 14 -3.45 1.12 -31.95
CA GLU A 14 -4.90 1.02 -31.92
C GLU A 14 -5.49 1.22 -30.53
N ILE A 15 -4.91 0.61 -29.50
CA ILE A 15 -5.37 0.77 -28.10
C ILE A 15 -5.14 2.19 -27.62
N LEU A 16 -4.02 2.80 -27.99
CA LEU A 16 -3.72 4.20 -27.66
C LEU A 16 -4.66 5.17 -28.35
N GLU A 17 -5.03 4.92 -29.61
CA GLU A 17 -5.97 5.78 -30.34
C GLU A 17 -7.41 5.65 -29.87
N ASP A 18 -7.88 4.44 -29.54
CA ASP A 18 -9.22 4.22 -29.01
C ASP A 18 -9.38 4.87 -27.62
N GLN A 19 -8.37 4.79 -26.79
CA GLN A 19 -8.36 5.42 -25.48
C GLN A 19 -8.30 6.95 -25.56
N LYS A 20 -7.61 7.53 -26.55
CA LYS A 20 -7.60 8.99 -26.78
C LYS A 20 -8.97 9.53 -27.17
N LYS A 21 -9.78 8.74 -27.90
CA LYS A 21 -11.12 9.15 -28.36
C LYS A 21 -12.18 9.11 -27.27
N ASN A 22 -12.06 8.19 -26.31
CA ASN A 22 -13.06 7.94 -25.26
C ASN A 22 -12.55 8.26 -23.86
N ARG A 23 -11.50 9.10 -23.75
CA ARG A 23 -10.80 9.37 -22.51
C ARG A 23 -11.68 10.13 -21.52
N ILE A 24 -12.04 9.46 -20.42
CA ILE A 24 -12.71 10.10 -19.29
C ILE A 24 -11.74 11.06 -18.64
N ASP A 25 -12.16 12.28 -18.33
CA ASP A 25 -11.40 13.21 -17.52
C ASP A 25 -11.16 12.61 -16.13
N HIS A 26 -9.90 12.42 -15.78
CA HIS A 26 -9.49 11.75 -14.54
C HIS A 26 -9.75 12.60 -13.29
N MET A 27 -10.08 13.86 -13.42
CA MET A 27 -10.43 14.77 -12.31
C MET A 27 -11.95 14.85 -12.05
N THR A 28 -12.77 14.23 -12.90
CA THR A 28 -14.23 14.29 -12.80
C THR A 28 -14.78 12.99 -12.21
N TYR A 29 -15.56 13.11 -11.12
CA TYR A 29 -16.26 11.95 -10.52
C TYR A 29 -17.22 11.31 -11.50
N LEU A 30 -17.24 9.98 -11.55
CA LEU A 30 -18.20 9.21 -12.31
C LEU A 30 -19.56 9.13 -11.57
N PRO A 31 -20.65 8.87 -12.29
CA PRO A 31 -21.97 8.64 -11.66
C PRO A 31 -21.87 7.53 -10.58
N GLY A 32 -22.42 7.82 -9.40
CA GLY A 32 -22.39 6.90 -8.25
C GLY A 32 -21.16 7.01 -7.38
N MET A 33 -20.13 7.75 -7.76
CA MET A 33 -19.00 8.06 -6.89
C MET A 33 -19.36 9.19 -5.92
N GLU A 34 -19.10 8.98 -4.64
CA GLU A 34 -19.35 9.97 -3.59
C GLU A 34 -18.24 11.03 -3.58
N ASP A 35 -18.65 12.30 -3.73
CA ASP A 35 -17.81 13.47 -3.44
C ASP A 35 -18.10 13.94 -2.02
N ILE A 36 -17.10 13.82 -1.14
CA ILE A 36 -17.22 14.20 0.28
C ILE A 36 -16.91 15.66 0.56
N GLY A 37 -16.60 16.45 -0.46
CA GLY A 37 -16.27 17.88 -0.31
C GLY A 37 -15.04 18.15 0.57
N SER A 38 -14.09 17.21 0.62
CA SER A 38 -12.86 17.36 1.41
C SER A 38 -11.83 18.21 0.68
N ASP A 39 -11.15 19.08 1.42
CA ASP A 39 -10.04 19.90 0.93
C ASP A 39 -8.66 19.23 1.10
N VAL A 40 -8.63 18.00 1.64
CA VAL A 40 -7.38 17.26 1.92
C VAL A 40 -6.59 17.02 0.63
N MET A 41 -7.25 16.64 -0.46
CA MET A 41 -6.59 16.46 -1.75
C MET A 41 -5.86 17.73 -2.20
N ASP A 42 -6.54 18.86 -2.17
CA ASP A 42 -5.98 20.15 -2.61
C ASP A 42 -4.79 20.57 -1.75
N GLN A 43 -4.88 20.34 -0.43
CA GLN A 43 -3.77 20.61 0.50
C GLN A 43 -2.57 19.71 0.21
N VAL A 44 -2.78 18.40 -0.02
CA VAL A 44 -1.70 17.43 -0.28
C VAL A 44 -1.01 17.72 -1.61
N VAL A 45 -1.79 17.88 -2.68
CA VAL A 45 -1.24 18.15 -4.03
C VAL A 45 -0.56 19.52 -4.06
N GLY A 46 -1.16 20.53 -3.43
CA GLY A 46 -0.57 21.86 -3.32
C GLY A 46 0.77 21.84 -2.56
N ALA A 47 0.85 21.15 -1.44
CA ALA A 47 2.07 21.00 -0.65
C ALA A 47 3.16 20.20 -1.41
N MET A 48 2.78 19.13 -2.10
CA MET A 48 3.70 18.35 -2.94
C MET A 48 4.27 19.18 -4.07
N ASN A 49 3.45 19.96 -4.77
CA ASN A 49 3.90 20.81 -5.86
C ASN A 49 4.84 21.94 -5.39
N ALA A 50 4.61 22.44 -4.18
CA ALA A 50 5.47 23.43 -3.54
C ALA A 50 6.76 22.83 -2.92
N TYR A 51 6.85 21.51 -2.80
CA TYR A 51 8.02 20.85 -2.22
C TYR A 51 9.20 20.90 -3.17
N ASP A 52 10.11 21.84 -2.90
CA ASP A 52 11.42 21.97 -3.51
C ASP A 52 12.46 21.33 -2.58
N TYR A 53 12.84 20.08 -2.85
CA TYR A 53 13.76 19.33 -2.00
C TYR A 53 15.22 19.76 -2.17
N ASP A 54 15.57 20.47 -3.24
CA ASP A 54 16.93 20.93 -3.50
C ASP A 54 17.31 22.15 -2.63
N LYS A 55 16.33 22.82 -2.03
CA LYS A 55 16.58 23.93 -1.09
C LYS A 55 17.17 23.51 0.25
N TYR A 56 17.03 22.24 0.65
CA TYR A 56 17.45 21.75 1.95
C TYR A 56 18.95 21.47 2.01
N THR A 57 19.52 21.68 3.19
CA THR A 57 20.92 21.44 3.52
C THR A 57 21.05 20.38 4.63
N GLU A 58 22.28 19.87 4.84
CA GLU A 58 22.55 18.99 5.98
C GLU A 58 22.23 19.65 7.34
N ALA A 59 22.35 20.98 7.43
CA ALA A 59 21.99 21.70 8.66
C ALA A 59 20.48 21.63 8.93
N ASP A 60 19.65 21.66 7.88
CA ASP A 60 18.20 21.51 8.01
C ASP A 60 17.83 20.09 8.48
N VAL A 61 18.50 19.08 7.94
CA VAL A 61 18.31 17.68 8.35
C VAL A 61 18.74 17.49 9.82
N LYS A 62 19.87 18.02 10.22
CA LYS A 62 20.33 17.96 11.63
C LYS A 62 19.37 18.67 12.58
N ARG A 63 18.81 19.79 12.15
CA ARG A 63 17.76 20.48 12.92
C ARG A 63 16.50 19.60 13.05
N ALA A 64 16.04 18.98 11.96
CA ALA A 64 14.90 18.07 11.97
C ALA A 64 15.12 16.87 12.92
N LEU A 65 16.35 16.32 12.95
CA LEU A 65 16.71 15.25 13.86
C LEU A 65 16.71 15.68 15.34
N ALA A 66 17.02 16.95 15.62
CA ALA A 66 17.05 17.51 16.97
C ALA A 66 15.67 17.84 17.54
N HIS A 67 14.62 17.86 16.73
CA HIS A 67 13.26 18.11 17.20
C HIS A 67 12.63 16.86 17.80
N ASP A 68 11.97 16.99 18.94
CA ASP A 68 11.20 15.89 19.55
C ASP A 68 9.89 15.61 18.77
N ILE A 69 9.24 16.67 18.28
CA ILE A 69 8.05 16.58 17.42
C ILE A 69 8.39 17.19 16.07
N ARG A 70 8.39 16.38 15.03
CA ARG A 70 8.74 16.79 13.67
C ARG A 70 7.55 17.42 12.97
N THR A 71 7.79 18.56 12.37
CA THR A 71 6.83 19.28 11.53
C THR A 71 6.85 18.74 10.09
N PRO A 72 5.87 19.09 9.23
CA PRO A 72 5.94 18.79 7.80
C PRO A 72 7.22 19.33 7.11
N GLU A 73 7.76 20.46 7.59
CA GLU A 73 9.03 21.01 7.07
C GLU A 73 10.24 20.13 7.47
N ASP A 74 10.26 19.61 8.70
CA ASP A 74 11.29 18.66 9.14
C ASP A 74 11.21 17.35 8.32
N PHE A 75 10.00 16.88 8.06
CA PHE A 75 9.77 15.70 7.24
C PHE A 75 10.25 15.90 5.80
N ALA A 76 9.98 17.07 5.22
CA ALA A 76 10.49 17.45 3.90
C ALA A 76 12.03 17.45 3.86
N ALA A 77 12.70 18.00 4.89
CA ALA A 77 14.14 17.97 5.00
C ALA A 77 14.70 16.53 5.07
N LEU A 78 14.07 15.65 5.85
CA LEU A 78 14.45 14.23 6.00
C LEU A 78 14.32 13.44 4.68
N LEU A 79 13.42 13.83 3.78
CA LEU A 79 13.24 13.23 2.45
C LEU A 79 14.14 13.83 1.38
N SER A 80 14.81 14.96 1.65
CA SER A 80 15.64 15.66 0.67
C SER A 80 16.93 14.90 0.32
N PRO A 81 17.60 15.21 -0.79
CA PRO A 81 18.93 14.67 -1.11
C PRO A 81 19.98 14.97 -0.04
N ALA A 82 19.86 16.10 0.67
CA ALA A 82 20.76 16.48 1.75
C ALA A 82 20.75 15.51 2.96
N ALA A 83 19.75 14.65 3.06
CA ALA A 83 19.65 13.63 4.10
C ALA A 83 20.49 12.36 3.81
N LEU A 84 20.86 12.10 2.55
CA LEU A 84 21.60 10.88 2.19
C LEU A 84 22.96 10.74 2.90
N PRO A 85 23.79 11.80 3.06
CA PRO A 85 25.03 11.70 3.83
C PRO A 85 24.81 11.41 5.31
N LEU A 86 23.63 11.68 5.84
CA LEU A 86 23.23 11.50 7.25
C LEU A 86 22.32 10.27 7.46
N LEU A 87 22.25 9.36 6.47
CA LEU A 87 21.29 8.25 6.49
C LEU A 87 21.49 7.34 7.70
N GLU A 88 22.74 7.12 8.14
CA GLU A 88 23.02 6.33 9.34
C GLU A 88 22.44 7.00 10.60
N GLU A 89 22.66 8.30 10.77
CA GLU A 89 22.12 9.06 11.91
C GLU A 89 20.58 9.05 11.90
N ILE A 90 19.98 9.19 10.71
CA ILE A 90 18.53 9.11 10.51
C ILE A 90 18.02 7.71 10.88
N ALA A 91 18.70 6.65 10.46
CA ALA A 91 18.31 5.27 10.76
C ALA A 91 18.40 4.97 12.27
N GLN A 92 19.44 5.45 12.95
CA GLN A 92 19.59 5.32 14.41
C GLN A 92 18.47 6.07 15.14
N ALA A 93 18.17 7.30 14.76
CA ALA A 93 17.05 8.06 15.33
C ALA A 93 15.69 7.36 15.10
N ALA A 94 15.46 6.83 13.89
CA ALA A 94 14.25 6.07 13.59
C ALA A 94 14.15 4.77 14.40
N GLN A 95 15.25 4.09 14.62
CA GLN A 95 15.30 2.90 15.48
C GLN A 95 14.97 3.24 16.93
N GLU A 96 15.47 4.34 17.46
CA GLU A 96 15.15 4.81 18.80
C GLU A 96 13.66 5.13 18.94
N GLU A 97 13.08 5.85 17.97
CA GLU A 97 11.63 6.11 17.95
C GLU A 97 10.80 4.83 17.85
N THR A 98 11.23 3.88 17.01
CA THR A 98 10.55 2.58 16.90
C THR A 98 10.55 1.85 18.24
N ARG A 99 11.69 1.82 18.92
CA ARG A 99 11.82 1.16 20.23
C ARG A 99 11.01 1.82 21.33
N LYS A 100 10.87 3.14 21.31
CA LYS A 100 10.02 3.87 22.26
C LYS A 100 8.55 3.49 22.13
N HIS A 101 8.04 3.33 20.90
CA HIS A 101 6.61 3.17 20.62
C HIS A 101 6.19 1.72 20.43
N PHE A 102 7.05 0.86 19.90
CA PHE A 102 6.74 -0.53 19.57
C PHE A 102 7.64 -1.55 20.27
N GLY A 103 8.67 -1.10 20.97
CA GLY A 103 9.68 -2.02 21.51
C GLY A 103 10.40 -2.76 20.38
N ASN A 104 10.46 -4.09 20.50
CA ASN A 104 10.97 -4.98 19.46
C ASN A 104 9.85 -5.79 18.78
N SER A 105 8.60 -5.38 18.93
CA SER A 105 7.45 -6.08 18.35
C SER A 105 7.34 -5.85 16.84
N VAL A 106 7.13 -6.94 16.11
CA VAL A 106 6.85 -6.92 14.65
C VAL A 106 5.61 -7.75 14.40
N TYR A 107 4.56 -7.11 13.90
CA TYR A 107 3.30 -7.75 13.58
C TYR A 107 3.39 -8.54 12.28
N MET A 108 2.83 -9.74 12.27
CA MET A 108 2.85 -10.65 11.13
C MET A 108 1.45 -10.84 10.56
N PHE A 109 1.34 -10.74 9.25
CA PHE A 109 0.10 -10.98 8.50
C PHE A 109 0.39 -11.64 7.16
N THR A 110 -0.65 -12.04 6.45
CA THR A 110 -0.54 -12.44 5.04
C THR A 110 -1.68 -11.85 4.21
N PRO A 111 -1.43 -11.49 2.94
CA PRO A 111 -2.49 -11.19 1.99
C PRO A 111 -3.15 -12.48 1.48
N ILE A 112 -4.44 -12.38 1.14
CA ILE A 112 -5.18 -13.34 0.34
C ILE A 112 -5.82 -12.63 -0.85
N TYR A 113 -5.57 -13.13 -2.05
CA TYR A 113 -6.18 -12.64 -3.27
C TYR A 113 -7.38 -13.53 -3.62
N ILE A 114 -8.60 -12.99 -3.50
CA ILE A 114 -9.83 -13.77 -3.73
C ILE A 114 -10.39 -13.65 -5.15
N ALA A 115 -9.94 -12.64 -5.92
CA ALA A 115 -10.27 -12.47 -7.33
C ALA A 115 -9.26 -11.58 -8.04
N ASN A 116 -8.95 -11.88 -9.32
CA ASN A 116 -8.06 -11.04 -10.14
C ASN A 116 -8.74 -10.45 -11.40
N TYR A 117 -10.07 -10.52 -11.50
CA TYR A 117 -10.81 -9.76 -12.51
C TYR A 117 -10.67 -8.26 -12.24
N CYS A 118 -10.28 -7.49 -13.27
CA CYS A 118 -10.08 -6.05 -13.16
C CYS A 118 -10.56 -5.35 -14.44
N GLU A 119 -11.24 -4.23 -14.29
CA GLU A 119 -11.75 -3.40 -15.39
C GLU A 119 -10.81 -2.21 -15.68
N ASN A 120 -9.78 -2.02 -14.85
CA ASN A 120 -8.83 -0.92 -15.02
C ASN A 120 -7.69 -1.26 -15.96
N TYR A 121 -7.20 -0.24 -16.63
CA TYR A 121 -5.97 -0.32 -17.38
C TYR A 121 -4.86 0.50 -16.72
N CYS A 122 -4.22 -0.09 -15.72
CA CYS A 122 -3.00 0.43 -15.10
C CYS A 122 -1.80 -0.24 -15.77
N ILE A 123 -0.96 0.52 -16.45
CA ILE A 123 0.12 -0.04 -17.29
C ILE A 123 1.19 -0.83 -16.52
N TYR A 124 1.25 -0.68 -15.20
CA TYR A 124 2.22 -1.30 -14.29
C TYR A 124 1.64 -2.49 -13.49
N CYS A 125 0.36 -2.82 -13.67
CA CYS A 125 -0.32 -3.83 -12.84
C CYS A 125 -0.53 -5.13 -13.61
N GLY A 126 -0.15 -6.26 -13.01
CA GLY A 126 -0.37 -7.59 -13.58
C GLY A 126 -1.84 -7.92 -13.83
N PHE A 127 -2.75 -7.36 -13.02
CA PHE A 127 -4.19 -7.58 -13.16
C PHE A 127 -4.88 -6.65 -14.16
N ASN A 128 -4.17 -5.75 -14.86
CA ASN A 128 -4.81 -4.84 -15.81
C ASN A 128 -5.67 -5.59 -16.84
N CYS A 129 -6.75 -4.96 -17.30
CA CYS A 129 -7.77 -5.61 -18.14
C CYS A 129 -7.25 -6.12 -19.50
N HIS A 130 -6.12 -5.59 -20.00
CA HIS A 130 -5.52 -5.97 -21.27
C HIS A 130 -4.42 -7.05 -21.10
N ASN A 131 -3.99 -7.34 -19.87
CA ASN A 131 -3.00 -8.38 -19.64
C ASN A 131 -3.64 -9.76 -19.81
N LYS A 132 -2.98 -10.63 -20.63
CA LYS A 132 -3.43 -11.99 -20.90
C LYS A 132 -2.93 -12.93 -19.80
N ILE A 133 -3.72 -13.05 -18.76
CA ILE A 133 -3.47 -13.90 -17.59
C ILE A 133 -4.66 -14.81 -17.32
N ASN A 134 -4.46 -15.86 -16.55
CA ASN A 134 -5.54 -16.67 -16.02
C ASN A 134 -6.32 -15.89 -15.00
N ARG A 135 -7.62 -15.69 -15.25
CA ARG A 135 -8.54 -14.99 -14.35
C ARG A 135 -9.32 -15.99 -13.53
N ALA A 136 -9.35 -15.76 -12.22
CA ALA A 136 -10.13 -16.57 -11.29
C ALA A 136 -10.82 -15.69 -10.26
N GLN A 137 -11.87 -16.25 -9.65
CA GLN A 137 -12.62 -15.67 -8.54
C GLN A 137 -13.05 -16.84 -7.65
N LEU A 138 -12.64 -16.82 -6.41
CA LEU A 138 -12.99 -17.87 -5.44
C LEU A 138 -14.45 -17.74 -5.03
N ASN A 139 -15.14 -18.86 -4.92
CA ASN A 139 -16.45 -18.94 -4.26
C ASN A 139 -16.30 -19.02 -2.72
N ASP A 140 -17.39 -18.96 -1.99
CA ASP A 140 -17.37 -18.92 -0.51
C ASP A 140 -16.68 -20.15 0.11
N GLU A 141 -16.86 -21.35 -0.47
CA GLU A 141 -16.21 -22.58 0.00
C GLU A 141 -14.69 -22.57 -0.23
N GLU A 142 -14.25 -22.06 -1.38
CA GLU A 142 -12.83 -21.91 -1.71
C GLU A 142 -12.18 -20.83 -0.85
N ILE A 143 -12.85 -19.69 -0.62
CA ILE A 143 -12.38 -18.65 0.31
C ILE A 143 -12.22 -19.26 1.72
N GLU A 144 -13.18 -20.04 2.20
CA GLU A 144 -13.09 -20.66 3.53
C GLU A 144 -11.93 -21.66 3.62
N LYS A 145 -11.69 -22.47 2.58
CA LYS A 145 -10.54 -23.40 2.53
C LYS A 145 -9.20 -22.67 2.58
N GLU A 146 -9.03 -21.63 1.77
CA GLU A 146 -7.82 -20.78 1.74
C GLU A 146 -7.58 -20.15 3.12
N MET A 147 -8.60 -19.52 3.71
CA MET A 147 -8.51 -18.89 5.03
C MET A 147 -8.21 -19.89 6.13
N ALA A 148 -8.82 -21.07 6.11
CA ALA A 148 -8.52 -22.14 7.05
C ALA A 148 -7.07 -22.65 6.92
N ALA A 149 -6.54 -22.72 5.69
CA ALA A 149 -5.15 -23.11 5.45
C ALA A 149 -4.17 -22.06 6.03
N ILE A 150 -4.44 -20.77 5.77
CA ILE A 150 -3.65 -19.67 6.32
C ILE A 150 -3.72 -19.65 7.86
N ALA A 151 -4.90 -19.79 8.45
CA ALA A 151 -5.08 -19.79 9.90
C ALA A 151 -4.30 -20.91 10.62
N ARG A 152 -4.09 -22.06 9.98
CA ARG A 152 -3.25 -23.14 10.52
C ARG A 152 -1.78 -22.76 10.71
N THR A 153 -1.30 -21.70 10.05
CA THR A 153 0.06 -21.16 10.27
C THR A 153 0.20 -20.38 11.58
N GLY A 154 -0.91 -20.10 12.27
CA GLY A 154 -0.96 -19.31 13.50
C GLY A 154 -1.19 -17.83 13.29
N LEU A 155 -1.21 -17.33 12.05
CA LEU A 155 -1.53 -15.93 11.74
C LEU A 155 -2.96 -15.61 12.20
N GLN A 156 -3.14 -14.44 12.78
CA GLN A 156 -4.43 -13.94 13.29
C GLN A 156 -4.89 -12.67 12.58
N GLU A 157 -4.12 -12.20 11.60
CA GLU A 157 -4.47 -11.09 10.73
C GLU A 157 -4.39 -11.52 9.26
N ILE A 158 -5.40 -11.11 8.50
CA ILE A 158 -5.51 -11.34 7.06
C ILE A 158 -5.75 -10.01 6.34
N LEU A 159 -5.12 -9.84 5.17
CA LEU A 159 -5.39 -8.72 4.25
C LEU A 159 -6.08 -9.28 3.01
N ILE A 160 -7.34 -8.92 2.77
CA ILE A 160 -8.12 -9.40 1.64
C ILE A 160 -7.94 -8.45 0.46
N LEU A 161 -7.54 -9.01 -0.70
CA LEU A 161 -7.32 -8.26 -1.93
C LEU A 161 -8.20 -8.77 -3.08
N THR A 162 -8.60 -7.82 -3.94
CA THR A 162 -9.26 -8.12 -5.21
C THR A 162 -8.74 -7.23 -6.32
N GLY A 163 -8.87 -7.68 -7.57
CA GLY A 163 -8.93 -6.76 -8.69
C GLY A 163 -10.18 -5.88 -8.62
N GLU A 164 -10.16 -4.73 -9.30
CA GLU A 164 -11.32 -3.86 -9.37
C GLU A 164 -12.24 -4.29 -10.51
N SER A 165 -13.28 -5.04 -10.17
CA SER A 165 -14.41 -5.34 -11.05
C SER A 165 -15.70 -5.26 -10.24
N ARG A 166 -16.46 -4.20 -10.43
CA ARG A 166 -17.71 -3.99 -9.70
C ARG A 166 -18.78 -5.03 -10.03
N ASN A 167 -18.61 -5.78 -11.12
CA ASN A 167 -19.51 -6.87 -11.52
C ASN A 167 -19.08 -8.23 -10.96
N LYS A 168 -17.80 -8.44 -10.72
CA LYS A 168 -17.24 -9.71 -10.20
C LYS A 168 -16.95 -9.61 -8.71
N SER A 169 -16.12 -8.68 -8.30
CA SER A 169 -15.77 -8.44 -6.90
C SER A 169 -16.69 -7.35 -6.32
N THR A 170 -18.00 -7.61 -6.22
CA THR A 170 -18.96 -6.65 -5.66
C THR A 170 -18.67 -6.39 -4.18
N VAL A 171 -19.22 -5.31 -3.64
CA VAL A 171 -19.08 -5.00 -2.20
C VAL A 171 -19.66 -6.11 -1.33
N GLU A 172 -20.77 -6.74 -1.76
CA GLU A 172 -21.37 -7.88 -1.07
C GLU A 172 -20.48 -9.11 -1.10
N TYR A 173 -19.82 -9.39 -2.22
CA TYR A 173 -18.85 -10.50 -2.33
C TYR A 173 -17.68 -10.29 -1.35
N ILE A 174 -17.13 -9.08 -1.30
CA ILE A 174 -16.06 -8.71 -0.36
C ILE A 174 -16.56 -8.79 1.09
N GLY A 175 -17.78 -8.30 1.36
CA GLY A 175 -18.41 -8.40 2.68
C GLY A 175 -18.61 -9.86 3.14
N ASN A 176 -18.99 -10.76 2.24
CA ASN A 176 -19.07 -12.20 2.56
C ASN A 176 -17.69 -12.77 2.87
N ALA A 177 -16.65 -12.41 2.13
CA ALA A 177 -15.29 -12.82 2.46
C ALA A 177 -14.85 -12.33 3.85
N CYS A 178 -15.21 -11.09 4.24
CA CYS A 178 -14.97 -10.60 5.61
C CYS A 178 -15.68 -11.43 6.68
N LYS A 179 -16.95 -11.80 6.45
CA LYS A 179 -17.72 -12.68 7.39
C LYS A 179 -17.09 -14.05 7.52
N ILE A 180 -16.57 -14.62 6.43
CA ILE A 180 -15.85 -15.89 6.47
C ILE A 180 -14.54 -15.70 7.25
N ALA A 181 -13.79 -14.65 6.96
CA ALA A 181 -12.51 -14.34 7.62
C ALA A 181 -12.65 -14.21 9.14
N ARG A 182 -13.77 -13.64 9.65
CA ARG A 182 -14.03 -13.51 11.10
C ARG A 182 -14.12 -14.83 11.84
N LYS A 183 -14.34 -15.96 11.16
CA LYS A 183 -14.29 -17.28 11.78
C LYS A 183 -12.86 -17.69 12.17
N TYR A 184 -11.86 -17.12 11.52
CA TYR A 184 -10.45 -17.53 11.58
C TYR A 184 -9.50 -16.46 12.11
N PHE A 185 -9.78 -15.19 11.82
CA PHE A 185 -8.87 -14.07 12.07
C PHE A 185 -9.48 -13.03 13.00
N LYS A 186 -8.64 -12.42 13.83
CA LYS A 186 -9.02 -11.35 14.74
C LYS A 186 -8.98 -9.97 14.08
N VAL A 187 -8.07 -9.78 13.12
CA VAL A 187 -7.91 -8.54 12.37
C VAL A 187 -8.07 -8.80 10.89
N ILE A 188 -8.94 -8.04 10.24
CA ILE A 188 -9.24 -8.13 8.82
C ILE A 188 -8.98 -6.79 8.17
N GLY A 189 -7.96 -6.74 7.33
CA GLY A 189 -7.68 -5.62 6.46
C GLY A 189 -8.24 -5.83 5.06
N LEU A 190 -8.50 -4.72 4.38
CA LEU A 190 -8.89 -4.68 2.98
C LEU A 190 -7.89 -3.87 2.16
N GLU A 191 -7.46 -4.42 1.03
CA GLU A 191 -6.76 -3.69 -0.02
C GLU A 191 -7.54 -3.89 -1.32
N ILE A 192 -8.62 -3.13 -1.44
CA ILE A 192 -9.60 -3.20 -2.51
C ILE A 192 -9.67 -1.86 -3.26
N TYR A 193 -10.47 -1.82 -4.31
CA TYR A 193 -10.79 -0.57 -4.98
C TYR A 193 -11.55 0.39 -4.04
N PRO A 194 -11.43 1.73 -4.24
CA PRO A 194 -12.19 2.71 -3.47
C PRO A 194 -13.69 2.51 -3.61
N VAL A 195 -14.40 2.63 -2.50
CA VAL A 195 -15.85 2.58 -2.44
C VAL A 195 -16.40 3.82 -1.73
N ASN A 196 -17.71 4.00 -1.68
CA ASN A 196 -18.37 5.09 -0.97
C ASN A 196 -18.35 4.86 0.55
N SER A 197 -18.64 5.90 1.33
CA SER A 197 -18.59 5.81 2.80
C SER A 197 -19.62 4.84 3.38
N ASP A 198 -20.80 4.74 2.80
CA ASP A 198 -21.84 3.77 3.18
C ASP A 198 -21.45 2.33 2.82
N GLU A 199 -20.76 2.13 1.69
CA GLU A 199 -20.19 0.83 1.31
C GLU A 199 -19.05 0.42 2.28
N TYR A 200 -18.21 1.37 2.70
CA TYR A 200 -17.20 1.10 3.74
C TYR A 200 -17.84 0.78 5.09
N ALA A 201 -18.95 1.45 5.46
CA ALA A 201 -19.70 1.12 6.67
C ALA A 201 -20.25 -0.31 6.63
N TYR A 202 -20.83 -0.73 5.49
CA TYR A 202 -21.26 -2.10 5.29
C TYR A 202 -20.11 -3.12 5.42
N LEU A 203 -18.94 -2.83 4.81
CA LEU A 203 -17.77 -3.71 4.93
C LEU A 203 -17.25 -3.79 6.37
N HIS A 204 -17.31 -2.68 7.11
CA HIS A 204 -16.97 -2.65 8.53
C HIS A 204 -17.96 -3.51 9.35
N GLU A 205 -19.26 -3.39 9.11
CA GLU A 205 -20.27 -4.26 9.72
C GLU A 205 -20.06 -5.75 9.38
N CYS A 206 -19.54 -6.05 8.19
CA CYS A 206 -19.17 -7.42 7.81
C CYS A 206 -17.89 -7.92 8.50
N GLY A 207 -17.16 -7.04 9.17
CA GLY A 207 -16.02 -7.40 9.99
C GLY A 207 -14.67 -6.85 9.52
N ALA A 208 -14.62 -5.96 8.53
CA ALA A 208 -13.38 -5.29 8.17
C ALA A 208 -12.96 -4.27 9.25
N ASP A 209 -11.68 -4.28 9.62
CA ASP A 209 -11.12 -3.40 10.65
C ASP A 209 -10.43 -2.17 10.04
N TYR A 210 -9.72 -2.34 8.94
CA TYR A 210 -8.97 -1.28 8.29
C TYR A 210 -8.92 -1.43 6.77
N VAL A 211 -8.61 -0.33 6.09
CA VAL A 211 -8.48 -0.28 4.63
C VAL A 211 -7.14 0.30 4.25
N THR A 212 -6.43 -0.35 3.33
CA THR A 212 -5.25 0.20 2.68
C THR A 212 -5.57 0.56 1.23
N VAL A 213 -5.29 1.80 0.85
CA VAL A 213 -5.43 2.26 -0.54
C VAL A 213 -4.14 2.95 -0.95
N PHE A 214 -3.44 2.37 -1.92
CA PHE A 214 -2.28 3.03 -2.51
C PHE A 214 -2.73 4.07 -3.51
N GLN A 215 -2.26 5.32 -3.31
CA GLN A 215 -2.50 6.41 -4.27
C GLN A 215 -1.72 6.19 -5.57
N GLU A 216 -0.68 5.38 -5.51
CA GLU A 216 0.28 5.07 -6.56
C GLU A 216 1.24 6.25 -6.81
N THR A 217 0.75 7.39 -7.31
CA THR A 217 1.44 8.67 -7.35
C THR A 217 0.47 9.80 -7.04
N TYR A 218 0.94 10.87 -6.40
CA TYR A 218 0.15 12.07 -6.11
C TYR A 218 0.28 13.14 -7.21
N ASN A 219 1.15 12.91 -8.20
CA ASN A 219 1.22 13.74 -9.40
C ASN A 219 0.05 13.39 -10.32
N SER A 220 -0.98 14.26 -10.35
CA SER A 220 -2.20 14.05 -11.12
C SER A 220 -1.95 13.89 -12.62
N ASP A 221 -1.03 14.67 -13.19
CA ASP A 221 -0.71 14.57 -14.62
C ASP A 221 -0.03 13.24 -14.95
N LYS A 222 0.89 12.79 -14.08
CA LYS A 222 1.51 11.48 -14.21
C LYS A 222 0.51 10.36 -14.00
N TYR A 223 -0.36 10.49 -12.98
CA TYR A 223 -1.42 9.53 -12.67
C TYR A 223 -2.31 9.24 -13.87
N GLU A 224 -2.68 10.30 -14.61
CA GLU A 224 -3.48 10.20 -15.83
C GLU A 224 -2.81 9.32 -16.90
N THR A 225 -1.50 9.40 -17.05
CA THR A 225 -0.74 8.63 -18.04
C THR A 225 -0.53 7.16 -17.64
N LEU A 226 -0.68 6.84 -16.37
CA LEU A 226 -0.51 5.49 -15.81
C LEU A 226 -1.82 4.70 -15.74
N HIS A 227 -2.95 5.40 -15.60
CA HIS A 227 -4.29 4.83 -15.43
C HIS A 227 -5.15 5.20 -16.64
N LEU A 228 -5.09 4.35 -17.67
CA LEU A 228 -5.61 4.70 -19.00
C LEU A 228 -7.11 4.47 -19.13
N ALA A 229 -7.70 3.55 -18.35
CA ALA A 229 -9.12 3.24 -18.36
C ALA A 229 -9.59 2.70 -17.00
N GLY A 230 -10.92 2.70 -16.80
CA GLY A 230 -11.57 2.16 -15.61
C GLY A 230 -11.75 3.17 -14.47
N HIS A 231 -12.38 2.72 -13.39
CA HIS A 231 -12.72 3.56 -12.24
C HIS A 231 -11.47 4.08 -11.49
N LYS A 232 -10.40 3.28 -11.46
CA LYS A 232 -9.12 3.69 -10.83
C LYS A 232 -8.53 4.93 -11.46
N ARG A 233 -8.92 5.26 -12.70
CA ARG A 233 -8.50 6.48 -13.37
C ARG A 233 -8.93 7.76 -12.63
N ILE A 234 -10.00 7.72 -11.85
CA ILE A 234 -10.56 8.91 -11.19
C ILE A 234 -9.72 9.28 -9.96
N PHE A 235 -8.83 10.24 -10.15
CA PHE A 235 -7.83 10.68 -9.18
C PHE A 235 -8.43 11.18 -7.86
N PRO A 236 -9.38 12.14 -7.83
CA PRO A 236 -9.91 12.68 -6.59
C PRO A 236 -10.69 11.61 -5.80
N TYR A 237 -11.40 10.71 -6.48
CA TYR A 237 -12.10 9.61 -5.81
C TYR A 237 -11.14 8.67 -5.10
N ARG A 238 -9.96 8.43 -5.67
CA ARG A 238 -8.95 7.57 -5.06
C ARG A 238 -8.21 8.27 -3.92
N VAL A 239 -7.82 9.53 -4.05
CA VAL A 239 -7.16 10.29 -2.98
C VAL A 239 -8.05 10.35 -1.73
N ASN A 240 -9.36 10.55 -1.89
CA ASN A 240 -10.30 10.67 -0.79
C ASN A 240 -10.79 9.31 -0.23
N ALA A 241 -10.22 8.18 -0.67
CA ALA A 241 -10.68 6.85 -0.26
C ALA A 241 -10.50 6.58 1.23
N GLN A 242 -9.34 6.93 1.81
CA GLN A 242 -9.07 6.73 3.24
C GLN A 242 -10.02 7.57 4.11
N GLU A 243 -10.32 8.79 3.67
CA GLU A 243 -11.27 9.63 4.42
C GLU A 243 -12.69 9.03 4.39
N ARG A 244 -13.17 8.55 3.23
CA ARG A 244 -14.45 7.83 3.16
C ARG A 244 -14.46 6.57 4.03
N ALA A 245 -13.34 5.84 4.09
CA ALA A 245 -13.23 4.66 4.95
C ALA A 245 -13.37 5.02 6.45
N LEU A 246 -12.75 6.11 6.89
CA LEU A 246 -12.90 6.61 8.26
C LEU A 246 -14.32 7.11 8.54
N MET A 247 -14.97 7.78 7.59
CA MET A 247 -16.39 8.16 7.68
C MET A 247 -17.30 6.93 7.79
N GLY A 248 -16.95 5.82 7.12
CA GLY A 248 -17.63 4.53 7.20
C GLY A 248 -17.31 3.73 8.48
N GLY A 249 -16.53 4.29 9.42
CA GLY A 249 -16.27 3.67 10.72
C GLY A 249 -15.08 2.73 10.77
N MET A 250 -14.27 2.63 9.71
CA MET A 250 -13.04 1.84 9.75
C MET A 250 -12.11 2.34 10.87
N ARG A 251 -11.55 1.41 11.64
CA ARG A 251 -10.64 1.69 12.75
C ARG A 251 -9.35 2.35 12.28
N GLY A 252 -8.84 1.94 11.13
CA GLY A 252 -7.58 2.43 10.60
C GLY A 252 -7.54 2.52 9.08
N VAL A 253 -6.55 3.27 8.61
CA VAL A 253 -6.29 3.45 7.18
C VAL A 253 -4.80 3.36 6.87
N GLY A 254 -4.50 2.68 5.75
CA GLY A 254 -3.16 2.54 5.22
C GLY A 254 -2.92 3.44 4.01
N PHE A 255 -1.73 4.00 3.96
CA PHE A 255 -1.26 4.89 2.90
C PHE A 255 -0.05 4.32 2.19
N GLY A 256 0.11 4.65 0.93
CA GLY A 256 1.30 4.33 0.16
C GLY A 256 1.27 4.93 -1.23
N ALA A 257 2.47 5.20 -1.73
CA ALA A 257 2.72 5.41 -3.15
C ALA A 257 3.56 4.24 -3.68
N LEU A 258 3.39 3.89 -4.95
CA LEU A 258 4.23 2.89 -5.61
C LEU A 258 5.51 3.57 -6.08
N LEU A 259 6.55 3.49 -5.24
CA LEU A 259 7.81 4.19 -5.45
C LEU A 259 8.49 3.74 -6.75
N GLY A 260 8.77 4.70 -7.62
CA GLY A 260 9.36 4.50 -8.94
C GLY A 260 8.39 4.73 -10.12
N LEU A 261 7.12 5.05 -9.86
CA LEU A 261 6.19 5.48 -10.90
C LEU A 261 6.44 6.93 -11.34
N ASP A 262 6.79 7.79 -10.37
CA ASP A 262 7.16 9.20 -10.57
C ASP A 262 8.25 9.60 -9.58
N ASP A 263 8.43 10.90 -9.32
CA ASP A 263 9.37 11.42 -8.32
C ASP A 263 9.06 10.86 -6.92
N PHE A 264 9.85 9.90 -6.47
CA PHE A 264 9.60 9.19 -5.22
C PHE A 264 9.66 10.08 -3.98
N ARG A 265 10.44 11.17 -4.00
CA ARG A 265 10.51 12.11 -2.87
C ARG A 265 9.24 12.90 -2.72
N LYS A 266 8.70 13.38 -3.84
CA LYS A 266 7.41 14.08 -3.87
C LYS A 266 6.27 13.15 -3.48
N ASP A 267 6.25 11.93 -4.01
CA ASP A 267 5.25 10.93 -3.66
C ASP A 267 5.34 10.50 -2.19
N ALA A 268 6.54 10.28 -1.66
CA ALA A 268 6.73 9.95 -0.24
C ALA A 268 6.30 11.13 0.67
N PHE A 269 6.65 12.37 0.29
CA PHE A 269 6.22 13.55 1.03
C PHE A 269 4.68 13.68 1.03
N ALA A 270 4.06 13.58 -0.13
CA ALA A 270 2.61 13.65 -0.27
C ALA A 270 1.89 12.55 0.54
N THR A 271 2.41 11.31 0.49
CA THR A 271 1.87 10.19 1.28
C THR A 271 1.89 10.47 2.78
N GLY A 272 3.03 10.92 3.31
CA GLY A 272 3.16 11.24 4.74
C GLY A 272 2.31 12.44 5.14
N TYR A 273 2.26 13.46 4.30
CA TYR A 273 1.45 14.67 4.57
C TYR A 273 -0.06 14.38 4.50
N HIS A 274 -0.50 13.52 3.58
CA HIS A 274 -1.88 13.04 3.51
C HIS A 274 -2.29 12.31 4.81
N ALA A 275 -1.47 11.38 5.25
CA ALA A 275 -1.69 10.67 6.51
C ALA A 275 -1.73 11.63 7.72
N TYR A 276 -0.83 12.60 7.76
CA TYR A 276 -0.77 13.63 8.80
C TYR A 276 -2.05 14.48 8.85
N LEU A 277 -2.57 14.92 7.71
CA LEU A 277 -3.80 15.70 7.64
C LEU A 277 -5.01 14.89 8.13
N LEU A 278 -5.12 13.62 7.69
CA LEU A 278 -6.22 12.75 8.11
C LEU A 278 -6.13 12.39 9.60
N GLN A 279 -4.93 12.15 10.14
CA GLN A 279 -4.78 11.91 11.58
C GLN A 279 -5.20 13.14 12.42
N ARG A 280 -4.94 14.35 11.94
CA ARG A 280 -5.40 15.58 12.61
C ARG A 280 -6.93 15.74 12.55
N LYS A 281 -7.54 15.35 11.44
CA LYS A 281 -8.98 15.40 11.23
C LYS A 281 -9.71 14.28 11.98
N TYR A 282 -9.08 13.10 12.06
CA TYR A 282 -9.58 11.89 12.73
C TYR A 282 -8.56 11.38 13.76
N PRO A 283 -8.44 11.99 14.94
CA PRO A 283 -7.38 11.66 15.91
C PRO A 283 -7.42 10.22 16.45
N HIS A 284 -8.56 9.55 16.35
CA HIS A 284 -8.75 8.16 16.78
C HIS A 284 -8.31 7.14 15.72
N ALA A 285 -8.04 7.58 14.49
CA ALA A 285 -7.70 6.68 13.40
C ALA A 285 -6.30 6.07 13.58
N GLU A 286 -6.20 4.78 13.37
CA GLU A 286 -4.92 4.10 13.24
C GLU A 286 -4.33 4.37 11.86
N ILE A 287 -3.09 4.83 11.83
CA ILE A 287 -2.38 5.17 10.60
C ILE A 287 -1.33 4.10 10.30
N ALA A 288 -1.31 3.65 9.07
CA ALA A 288 -0.30 2.73 8.57
C ALA A 288 0.32 3.23 7.26
N PHE A 289 1.61 2.96 7.08
CA PHE A 289 2.32 3.18 5.84
C PHE A 289 2.76 1.87 5.22
N SER A 290 2.70 1.80 3.90
CA SER A 290 3.38 0.80 3.10
C SER A 290 4.29 1.51 2.09
N CYS A 291 5.49 0.97 1.90
CA CYS A 291 6.50 1.57 1.02
C CYS A 291 6.86 0.61 -0.12
N PRO A 292 5.90 0.26 -1.01
CA PRO A 292 6.18 -0.64 -2.11
C PRO A 292 7.04 0.03 -3.16
N ARG A 293 8.08 -0.68 -3.64
CA ARG A 293 8.79 -0.31 -4.86
C ARG A 293 8.18 -1.02 -6.06
N LEU A 294 8.26 -0.38 -7.23
CA LEU A 294 7.83 -0.96 -8.49
C LEU A 294 8.54 -2.30 -8.75
N ARG A 295 7.81 -3.31 -9.22
CA ARG A 295 8.34 -4.65 -9.54
C ARG A 295 7.85 -5.10 -10.91
N PRO A 296 8.62 -5.96 -11.60
CA PRO A 296 8.17 -6.61 -12.83
C PRO A 296 6.83 -7.34 -12.64
N ILE A 297 6.06 -7.41 -13.69
CA ILE A 297 4.78 -8.13 -13.75
C ILE A 297 4.80 -9.15 -14.89
N ILE A 298 3.90 -10.12 -14.85
CA ILE A 298 3.73 -11.09 -15.93
C ILE A 298 3.47 -10.34 -17.25
N ASN A 299 4.14 -10.77 -18.30
CA ASN A 299 4.11 -10.20 -19.66
C ASN A 299 4.70 -8.78 -19.80
N ASN A 300 5.35 -8.25 -18.75
CA ASN A 300 6.07 -6.99 -18.83
C ASN A 300 7.31 -6.98 -17.92
N ASP A 301 8.43 -7.44 -18.45
CA ASP A 301 9.74 -7.46 -17.82
C ASP A 301 10.49 -6.10 -17.93
N ARG A 302 9.95 -5.16 -18.71
CA ARG A 302 10.56 -3.84 -18.94
C ARG A 302 10.28 -2.85 -17.83
N ILE A 303 9.36 -3.15 -16.94
CA ILE A 303 9.13 -2.35 -15.73
C ILE A 303 10.36 -2.44 -14.85
N ASN A 304 11.10 -1.35 -14.77
CA ASN A 304 12.36 -1.31 -14.05
C ASN A 304 12.22 -0.48 -12.76
N PRO A 305 12.34 -1.10 -11.56
CA PRO A 305 12.26 -0.41 -10.28
C PRO A 305 13.56 0.33 -9.90
N MET A 306 14.51 0.50 -10.81
CA MET A 306 15.89 0.89 -10.54
C MET A 306 16.08 2.33 -10.02
N ASP A 307 15.06 3.19 -10.11
CA ASP A 307 15.17 4.59 -9.67
C ASP A 307 15.10 4.75 -8.14
N VAL A 308 14.56 3.74 -7.45
CA VAL A 308 14.48 3.71 -5.99
C VAL A 308 15.28 2.54 -5.45
N HIS A 309 16.53 2.80 -5.11
CA HIS A 309 17.43 1.80 -4.52
C HIS A 309 17.16 1.64 -3.02
N GLU A 310 17.84 0.68 -2.40
CA GLU A 310 17.69 0.40 -0.96
C GLU A 310 17.97 1.61 -0.07
N PRO A 311 18.98 2.47 -0.31
CA PRO A 311 19.18 3.66 0.50
C PRO A 311 18.01 4.65 0.45
N GLN A 312 17.38 4.83 -0.72
CA GLN A 312 16.21 5.68 -0.86
C GLN A 312 14.99 5.09 -0.14
N LEU A 313 14.79 3.77 -0.24
CA LEU A 313 13.74 3.09 0.51
C LEU A 313 13.95 3.24 2.02
N LEU A 314 15.17 3.02 2.51
CA LEU A 314 15.51 3.20 3.92
C LEU A 314 15.25 4.63 4.38
N GLN A 315 15.65 5.63 3.58
CA GLN A 315 15.39 7.04 3.85
C GLN A 315 13.89 7.31 4.04
N VAL A 316 13.05 6.83 3.10
CA VAL A 316 11.59 7.02 3.15
C VAL A 316 10.98 6.36 4.39
N VAL A 317 11.35 5.12 4.68
CA VAL A 317 10.84 4.38 5.84
C VAL A 317 11.22 5.07 7.15
N CYS A 318 12.47 5.50 7.28
CA CYS A 318 12.95 6.23 8.47
C CYS A 318 12.28 7.60 8.61
N ALA A 319 12.08 8.33 7.50
CA ALA A 319 11.41 9.62 7.50
C ALA A 319 9.96 9.50 7.98
N TYR A 320 9.22 8.47 7.53
CA TYR A 320 7.86 8.20 8.04
C TYR A 320 7.86 7.90 9.54
N ARG A 321 8.80 7.06 10.03
CA ARG A 321 8.91 6.75 11.47
C ARG A 321 9.16 8.00 12.29
N LEU A 322 10.04 8.86 11.84
CA LEU A 322 10.41 10.08 12.57
C LEU A 322 9.28 11.12 12.52
N PHE A 323 8.54 11.21 11.42
CA PHE A 323 7.45 12.18 11.25
C PHE A 323 6.17 11.74 11.98
N MET A 324 5.83 10.47 11.90
CA MET A 324 4.63 9.89 12.51
C MET A 324 5.00 8.66 13.37
N PRO A 325 5.53 8.90 14.59
CA PRO A 325 6.17 7.85 15.38
C PRO A 325 5.23 6.73 15.84
N PHE A 326 3.91 6.96 15.88
CA PHE A 326 2.90 5.97 16.23
C PHE A 326 2.34 5.19 15.03
N ALA A 327 2.67 5.58 13.80
CA ALA A 327 2.16 4.89 12.63
C ALA A 327 2.79 3.48 12.48
N SER A 328 1.97 2.51 12.07
CA SER A 328 2.49 1.22 11.64
C SER A 328 3.21 1.38 10.30
N ILE A 329 4.35 0.69 10.12
CA ILE A 329 5.08 0.69 8.84
C ILE A 329 5.24 -0.75 8.37
N THR A 330 4.65 -1.04 7.23
CA THR A 330 4.64 -2.36 6.61
C THR A 330 5.76 -2.49 5.57
N VAL A 331 6.49 -3.59 5.64
CA VAL A 331 7.42 -4.01 4.59
C VAL A 331 6.90 -5.29 3.93
N SER A 332 6.74 -5.25 2.61
CA SER A 332 6.16 -6.34 1.82
C SER A 332 7.22 -7.28 1.23
N THR A 333 6.76 -8.42 0.71
CA THR A 333 7.56 -9.41 -0.02
C THR A 333 8.08 -8.93 -1.38
N ARG A 334 7.80 -7.69 -1.77
CA ARG A 334 8.47 -7.03 -2.90
C ARG A 334 9.97 -6.87 -2.65
N GLU A 335 10.37 -6.77 -1.38
CA GLU A 335 11.76 -6.67 -0.96
C GLU A 335 12.32 -8.05 -0.62
N CYS A 336 13.64 -8.24 -0.85
CA CYS A 336 14.33 -9.49 -0.50
C CYS A 336 14.43 -9.64 1.02
N ALA A 337 14.64 -10.89 1.47
CA ALA A 337 14.75 -11.25 2.90
C ALA A 337 15.70 -10.35 3.68
N ARG A 338 16.92 -10.11 3.15
CA ARG A 338 17.94 -9.27 3.80
C ARG A 338 17.42 -7.84 4.08
N VAL A 339 16.77 -7.22 3.10
CA VAL A 339 16.25 -5.85 3.25
C VAL A 339 15.12 -5.83 4.27
N ARG A 340 14.21 -6.79 4.22
CA ARG A 340 13.07 -6.89 5.14
C ARG A 340 13.55 -7.10 6.58
N ASP A 341 14.50 -8.01 6.79
CA ASP A 341 15.06 -8.30 8.11
C ASP A 341 15.78 -7.09 8.71
N ASN A 342 16.49 -6.30 7.90
CA ASN A 342 17.13 -5.07 8.36
C ASN A 342 16.09 -3.97 8.67
N LEU A 343 15.09 -3.79 7.82
CA LEU A 343 14.06 -2.75 8.03
C LEU A 343 13.24 -3.00 9.31
N THR A 344 12.95 -4.26 9.66
CA THR A 344 12.25 -4.58 10.93
C THR A 344 13.09 -4.25 12.17
N GLN A 345 14.41 -4.29 12.07
CA GLN A 345 15.28 -3.88 13.17
C GLN A 345 15.40 -2.36 13.32
N ILE A 346 15.06 -1.59 12.27
CA ILE A 346 15.23 -0.13 12.23
C ILE A 346 13.89 0.58 12.47
N ALA A 347 12.90 0.37 11.57
CA ALA A 347 11.72 1.21 11.57
C ALA A 347 10.42 0.50 11.17
N ALA A 348 10.47 -0.62 10.45
CA ALA A 348 9.28 -1.37 10.07
C ALA A 348 8.73 -2.16 11.27
N THR A 349 7.41 -2.11 11.45
CA THR A 349 6.71 -2.73 12.59
C THR A 349 5.71 -3.80 12.14
N LYS A 350 5.59 -4.01 10.83
CA LYS A 350 4.68 -5.00 10.26
C LYS A 350 5.29 -5.67 9.04
N ILE A 351 5.13 -6.98 8.93
CA ILE A 351 5.73 -7.80 7.88
C ILE A 351 4.74 -8.85 7.37
N SER A 352 4.65 -9.00 6.06
CA SER A 352 3.90 -10.10 5.47
C SER A 352 4.73 -11.38 5.40
N ALA A 353 4.12 -12.56 5.54
CA ALA A 353 4.81 -13.85 5.52
C ALA A 353 3.95 -14.93 4.87
N GLY A 354 4.56 -15.92 4.22
CA GLY A 354 3.87 -17.00 3.51
C GLY A 354 2.99 -16.46 2.37
N VAL A 355 3.49 -15.44 1.65
CA VAL A 355 2.69 -14.68 0.67
C VAL A 355 2.59 -15.43 -0.64
N SER A 356 1.39 -15.46 -1.20
CA SER A 356 1.14 -15.66 -2.62
C SER A 356 0.34 -14.48 -3.18
N THR A 357 0.60 -14.07 -4.41
CA THR A 357 -0.15 -13.02 -5.12
C THR A 357 -1.09 -13.61 -6.18
N GLY A 358 -1.14 -14.94 -6.29
CA GLY A 358 -2.07 -15.68 -7.14
C GLY A 358 -3.39 -16.00 -6.43
N ILE A 359 -4.39 -16.39 -7.21
CA ILE A 359 -5.71 -16.75 -6.69
C ILE A 359 -5.75 -18.27 -6.41
N GLY A 360 -6.21 -18.67 -5.21
CA GLY A 360 -6.35 -20.09 -4.83
C GLY A 360 -5.02 -20.81 -4.63
N SER A 361 -4.01 -20.13 -4.12
CA SER A 361 -2.63 -20.64 -4.08
C SER A 361 -2.20 -21.26 -2.74
N HIS A 362 -3.04 -21.19 -1.69
CA HIS A 362 -2.71 -21.74 -0.36
C HIS A 362 -3.21 -23.16 -0.16
N VAL A 363 -4.05 -23.66 -1.06
CA VAL A 363 -4.52 -25.06 -1.08
C VAL A 363 -4.36 -25.67 -2.48
N ASP A 364 -4.18 -27.00 -2.54
CA ASP A 364 -3.95 -27.71 -3.79
C ASP A 364 -5.24 -28.09 -4.53
N ASP A 365 -6.35 -28.22 -3.83
CA ASP A 365 -7.63 -28.71 -4.32
C ASP A 365 -8.54 -27.65 -4.99
N ILE A 366 -8.02 -26.45 -5.22
CA ILE A 366 -8.69 -25.43 -6.04
C ILE A 366 -8.25 -25.62 -7.48
N GLU A 367 -9.22 -25.92 -8.38
CA GLU A 367 -8.95 -26.22 -9.79
C GLU A 367 -8.69 -24.94 -10.61
N ASP A 368 -9.49 -23.91 -10.42
CA ASP A 368 -9.41 -22.65 -11.18
C ASP A 368 -8.51 -21.64 -10.46
N LYS A 369 -7.19 -21.80 -10.62
CA LYS A 369 -6.20 -20.85 -10.07
C LYS A 369 -5.97 -19.67 -11.00
N GLY A 370 -5.81 -18.49 -10.40
CA GLY A 370 -5.48 -17.26 -11.12
C GLY A 370 -4.01 -16.86 -10.98
N ASP A 371 -3.48 -16.22 -12.02
CA ASP A 371 -2.08 -15.80 -12.06
C ASP A 371 -1.78 -14.70 -11.06
N ASP A 372 -0.48 -14.54 -10.77
CA ASP A 372 0.07 -13.57 -9.83
C ASP A 372 -0.06 -12.12 -10.31
N GLN A 373 -0.18 -11.19 -9.36
CA GLN A 373 -0.22 -9.76 -9.63
C GLN A 373 1.15 -9.18 -9.99
N PHE A 374 2.17 -9.61 -9.29
CA PHE A 374 3.58 -9.19 -9.47
C PHE A 374 4.51 -10.25 -8.89
N GLU A 375 5.78 -10.18 -9.27
CA GLU A 375 6.83 -11.07 -8.77
C GLU A 375 7.18 -10.73 -7.30
N ILE A 376 7.13 -11.73 -6.41
CA ILE A 376 7.61 -11.60 -5.03
C ILE A 376 9.11 -11.91 -4.95
N SER A 377 9.83 -11.21 -4.07
CA SER A 377 11.27 -11.37 -3.87
C SER A 377 11.61 -12.20 -2.62
N ASP A 378 10.72 -12.23 -1.64
CA ASP A 378 10.87 -13.04 -0.42
C ASP A 378 9.71 -14.02 -0.29
N GLY A 379 9.96 -15.26 -0.66
CA GLY A 379 8.99 -16.37 -0.62
C GLY A 379 9.02 -17.19 0.66
N ARG A 380 9.64 -16.69 1.75
CA ARG A 380 9.71 -17.41 3.02
C ARG A 380 8.32 -17.71 3.59
N SER A 381 8.19 -18.91 4.15
CA SER A 381 7.02 -19.32 4.92
C SER A 381 6.82 -18.48 6.18
N VAL A 382 5.66 -18.62 6.82
CA VAL A 382 5.37 -17.95 8.10
C VAL A 382 6.38 -18.34 9.17
N ASP A 383 6.71 -19.64 9.28
CA ASP A 383 7.67 -20.14 10.25
C ASP A 383 9.09 -19.61 10.00
N GLU A 384 9.54 -19.55 8.75
CA GLU A 384 10.87 -19.03 8.41
C GLU A 384 10.99 -17.53 8.74
N VAL A 385 9.96 -16.73 8.47
CA VAL A 385 9.94 -15.30 8.85
C VAL A 385 9.88 -15.16 10.37
N TYR A 386 9.07 -15.97 11.06
CA TYR A 386 9.00 -16.00 12.52
C TYR A 386 10.37 -16.27 13.15
N GLN A 387 11.08 -17.29 12.68
CA GLN A 387 12.42 -17.64 13.18
C GLN A 387 13.46 -16.58 12.84
N ALA A 388 13.37 -15.94 11.68
CA ALA A 388 14.24 -14.84 11.30
C ALA A 388 14.06 -13.64 12.24
N LEU A 389 12.84 -13.28 12.60
CA LEU A 389 12.56 -12.22 13.59
C LEU A 389 13.18 -12.55 14.96
N ILE A 390 12.95 -13.76 15.49
CA ILE A 390 13.54 -14.20 16.76
C ILE A 390 15.08 -14.13 16.71
N SER A 391 15.69 -14.61 15.62
CA SER A 391 17.15 -14.60 15.45
C SER A 391 17.74 -13.18 15.40
N ASN A 392 16.94 -12.20 15.01
CA ASN A 392 17.27 -10.78 14.99
C ASN A 392 16.87 -10.04 16.28
N ASN A 393 16.55 -10.76 17.37
CA ASN A 393 16.08 -10.22 18.64
C ASN A 393 14.81 -9.38 18.54
N MET A 394 13.96 -9.65 17.53
CA MET A 394 12.63 -9.08 17.40
C MET A 394 11.58 -10.03 17.98
N GLN A 395 10.45 -9.48 18.41
CA GLN A 395 9.32 -10.23 18.93
C GLN A 395 8.23 -10.33 17.85
N PRO A 396 8.05 -11.49 17.18
CA PRO A 396 6.94 -11.67 16.26
C PRO A 396 5.62 -11.66 17.02
N VAL A 397 4.65 -10.89 16.50
CA VAL A 397 3.31 -10.75 17.06
C VAL A 397 2.30 -11.17 16.02
N MET A 398 1.50 -12.21 16.36
CA MET A 398 0.49 -12.77 15.45
C MET A 398 -0.86 -12.05 15.53
N SER A 399 -1.12 -11.34 16.64
CA SER A 399 -2.37 -10.64 16.89
C SER A 399 -2.07 -9.27 17.46
N ASP A 400 -2.65 -8.25 16.86
CA ASP A 400 -2.43 -6.86 17.28
C ASP A 400 -3.01 -6.64 18.68
N TYR A 401 -4.31 -6.64 18.84
CA TYR A 401 -4.97 -6.64 20.15
C TYR A 401 -6.40 -7.20 20.05
N ILE A 402 -6.90 -7.59 21.19
CA ILE A 402 -8.25 -8.12 21.29
C ILE A 402 -9.18 -6.95 21.60
N TYR A 403 -10.16 -6.69 20.71
CA TYR A 403 -11.32 -5.92 21.08
C TYR A 403 -12.09 -6.68 22.12
N VAL A 404 -12.25 -6.11 23.32
CA VAL A 404 -13.07 -6.63 24.39
C VAL A 404 -14.44 -5.96 24.34
#